data_8e8b3147c18702d3cc917ee91e7c118f
#
_entry.id   8e8b3147c18702d3cc917ee91e7c118f
#
_cell.length_a   1.000
_cell.length_b   1.000
_cell.length_c   1.000
_cell.angle_alpha   90.00
_cell.angle_beta   90.00
_cell.angle_gamma   90.00
#
_symmetry.space_group_name_H-M   'P 1'
#
loop_
_entity.id
_entity.type
_entity.pdbx_description
1 polymer ?
#
loop_
_entity_poly.entity_id
_entity_poly.type
_entity_poly.pdbx_seq_one_letter_code
_entity_poly.pdbx_strand_id
1 'polypeptide(L)'
;MRKLKYIFSAMAWLMTMPMMAEVGDEFTSDNLKFKVITETEEKKEVQVIRPDAALSGDVVIPDHVTNNAVEYSVAYIKGGEIAEGCAFREMNDITSITIPYTVYSMEFSAFYHCTGLKYVFNYGSMDQIDGWTFNGCTNLEYCVVPATVLKIGQSAFEGCSALKDLTILGSVELDQHALKDCSALKSIYYFGSTLSLKPTSNEWQIFQNTDNPVIYTKSSALSTIIDALNGKADWIKDLATDEIPYIPAKQYTTFCRDFDVDFSAATGLKAGVATTDLNGTMLKLIVKTSIPAGTGVVLKKLNEGEYKLKIAEESPEAIVGNKLVGVVAPTAIPQTDGDNTNFVLKDGVFKKVSADNNTLPAGKAYLQLTTSSTTRSLSFSFEDDVTGIDTTTIQTQTEDGHCYNLAGLHVGNSTKGLYIINGKKVVVK
;
A
#
# COMPACT_ATOMS: atom_id res chain seq x y z
N MET A 1 -50.97 72.59 2.55
CA MET A 1 -50.81 71.35 1.75
C MET A 1 -49.33 71.04 1.59
N ARG A 2 -48.80 70.18 2.44
CA ARG A 2 -47.38 69.78 2.39
C ARG A 2 -47.28 68.44 1.70
N LYS A 3 -46.59 68.35 0.56
CA LYS A 3 -46.32 67.11 -0.17
C LYS A 3 -45.13 66.45 0.47
N LEU A 4 -45.35 65.28 1.07
CA LEU A 4 -44.33 64.38 1.61
C LEU A 4 -43.71 63.61 0.45
N LYS A 5 -42.42 63.85 0.19
CA LYS A 5 -41.62 63.10 -0.77
C LYS A 5 -41.10 61.82 -0.06
N TYR A 6 -41.58 60.69 -0.44
CA TYR A 6 -40.95 59.39 -0.06
C TYR A 6 -39.73 59.18 -0.90
N ILE A 7 -38.55 59.22 -0.26
CA ILE A 7 -37.29 58.77 -0.86
C ILE A 7 -37.22 57.27 -0.58
N PHE A 8 -37.48 56.46 -1.60
CA PHE A 8 -37.16 55.03 -1.58
C PHE A 8 -35.65 54.91 -1.74
N SER A 9 -34.98 54.64 -0.63
CA SER A 9 -33.59 54.17 -0.62
C SER A 9 -33.63 52.70 -1.06
N ALA A 10 -33.44 52.44 -2.34
CA ALA A 10 -33.15 51.10 -2.82
C ALA A 10 -31.75 50.73 -2.36
N MET A 11 -31.65 50.08 -1.20
CA MET A 11 -30.41 49.42 -0.80
C MET A 11 -30.26 48.20 -1.73
N ALA A 12 -29.49 48.39 -2.79
CA ALA A 12 -29.04 47.31 -3.63
C ALA A 12 -28.16 46.41 -2.77
N TRP A 13 -28.70 45.33 -2.27
CA TRP A 13 -27.90 44.18 -1.84
C TRP A 13 -27.25 43.60 -3.12
N LEU A 14 -26.05 44.06 -3.42
CA LEU A 14 -25.16 43.28 -4.26
C LEU A 14 -24.86 42.02 -3.45
N MET A 15 -25.65 40.98 -3.58
CA MET A 15 -25.19 39.63 -3.35
C MET A 15 -24.03 39.44 -4.34
N THR A 16 -22.81 39.46 -3.87
CA THR A 16 -21.69 38.92 -4.61
C THR A 16 -21.95 37.41 -4.70
N MET A 17 -22.73 37.02 -5.72
CA MET A 17 -22.74 35.59 -6.10
C MET A 17 -21.30 35.25 -6.39
N PRO A 18 -20.77 34.18 -5.83
CA PRO A 18 -19.47 33.70 -6.26
C PRO A 18 -19.53 33.60 -7.78
N MET A 19 -18.59 34.29 -8.44
CA MET A 19 -18.50 34.24 -9.89
C MET A 19 -18.14 32.80 -10.21
N MET A 20 -19.10 32.02 -10.71
CA MET A 20 -18.88 30.64 -11.12
C MET A 20 -17.81 30.65 -12.22
N ALA A 21 -16.86 29.72 -12.13
CA ALA A 21 -15.89 29.59 -13.19
C ALA A 21 -16.60 29.09 -14.46
N GLU A 22 -16.15 29.52 -15.62
CA GLU A 22 -16.66 29.04 -16.88
C GLU A 22 -15.91 27.75 -17.30
N VAL A 23 -16.58 26.90 -18.07
CA VAL A 23 -15.91 25.75 -18.69
C VAL A 23 -14.78 26.27 -19.56
N GLY A 24 -13.57 25.80 -19.30
CA GLY A 24 -12.34 26.26 -19.95
C GLY A 24 -11.45 27.13 -19.07
N ASP A 25 -11.96 27.65 -17.96
CA ASP A 25 -11.16 28.43 -17.01
C ASP A 25 -10.04 27.58 -16.39
N GLU A 26 -8.86 28.18 -16.26
CA GLU A 26 -7.69 27.57 -15.67
C GLU A 26 -7.33 28.24 -14.35
N PHE A 27 -6.92 27.44 -13.36
CA PHE A 27 -6.46 27.94 -12.07
C PHE A 27 -5.41 27.01 -11.46
N THR A 28 -4.67 27.49 -10.47
CA THR A 28 -3.63 26.73 -9.78
C THR A 28 -4.02 26.54 -8.31
N SER A 29 -3.84 25.33 -7.80
CA SER A 29 -3.95 25.00 -6.38
C SER A 29 -2.82 24.02 -6.04
N ASP A 30 -2.09 24.28 -4.95
CA ASP A 30 -0.98 23.42 -4.43
C ASP A 30 0.03 23.00 -5.51
N ASN A 31 0.47 23.96 -6.35
CA ASN A 31 1.38 23.75 -7.48
C ASN A 31 0.86 22.92 -8.66
N LEU A 32 -0.36 22.37 -8.55
CA LEU A 32 -1.05 21.72 -9.67
C LEU A 32 -1.92 22.73 -10.39
N LYS A 33 -2.02 22.57 -11.70
CA LYS A 33 -2.87 23.40 -12.54
C LYS A 33 -4.07 22.62 -13.04
N PHE A 34 -5.22 23.24 -12.97
CA PHE A 34 -6.51 22.64 -13.27
C PHE A 34 -7.24 23.45 -14.34
N LYS A 35 -8.05 22.75 -15.13
CA LYS A 35 -8.97 23.34 -16.10
C LYS A 35 -10.37 22.86 -15.83
N VAL A 36 -11.33 23.78 -15.73
CA VAL A 36 -12.75 23.45 -15.59
C VAL A 36 -13.24 22.79 -16.86
N ILE A 37 -13.79 21.59 -16.74
CA ILE A 37 -14.29 20.80 -17.87
C ILE A 37 -15.80 20.56 -17.81
N THR A 38 -16.37 20.61 -16.60
CA THR A 38 -17.81 20.50 -16.37
C THR A 38 -18.22 21.46 -15.28
N GLU A 39 -19.23 22.28 -15.54
CA GLU A 39 -19.81 23.22 -14.59
C GLU A 39 -21.33 23.22 -14.77
N THR A 40 -22.00 22.34 -14.02
CA THR A 40 -23.46 22.23 -13.96
C THR A 40 -23.93 22.29 -12.51
N GLU A 41 -25.22 22.37 -12.24
CA GLU A 41 -25.77 22.32 -10.88
C GLU A 41 -25.43 20.94 -10.20
N GLU A 42 -25.43 19.87 -11.00
CA GLU A 42 -25.27 18.49 -10.50
C GLU A 42 -23.81 18.01 -10.53
N LYS A 43 -22.97 18.58 -11.40
CA LYS A 43 -21.62 18.08 -11.65
C LYS A 43 -20.64 19.22 -11.91
N LYS A 44 -19.56 19.21 -11.14
CA LYS A 44 -18.46 20.19 -11.25
C LYS A 44 -17.14 19.44 -11.26
N GLU A 45 -16.44 19.48 -12.39
CA GLU A 45 -15.25 18.71 -12.60
C GLU A 45 -14.14 19.52 -13.22
N VAL A 46 -12.92 19.16 -12.82
CA VAL A 46 -11.69 19.69 -13.39
C VAL A 46 -10.81 18.59 -13.93
N GLN A 47 -10.00 18.96 -14.89
CA GLN A 47 -8.90 18.20 -15.43
C GLN A 47 -7.58 18.74 -14.90
N VAL A 48 -6.67 17.87 -14.44
CA VAL A 48 -5.28 18.25 -14.21
C VAL A 48 -4.63 18.51 -15.55
N ILE A 49 -4.06 19.68 -15.73
CA ILE A 49 -3.31 20.09 -16.93
C ILE A 49 -1.86 20.41 -16.56
N ARG A 50 -1.03 20.72 -17.56
CA ARG A 50 0.37 21.03 -17.32
C ARG A 50 0.52 22.24 -16.38
N PRO A 51 1.20 22.10 -15.23
CA PRO A 51 1.48 23.20 -14.34
C PRO A 51 2.47 24.18 -14.97
N ASP A 52 2.43 25.43 -14.55
CA ASP A 52 3.30 26.49 -15.09
C ASP A 52 4.77 26.30 -14.69
N ALA A 53 5.03 25.57 -13.59
CA ALA A 53 6.37 25.21 -13.14
C ALA A 53 6.54 23.68 -13.12
N ALA A 54 7.76 23.20 -13.37
CA ALA A 54 8.06 21.79 -13.25
C ALA A 54 7.86 21.31 -11.81
N LEU A 55 7.20 20.17 -11.64
CA LEU A 55 7.01 19.52 -10.35
C LEU A 55 8.19 18.61 -10.02
N SER A 56 8.44 18.42 -8.73
CA SER A 56 9.50 17.54 -8.23
C SER A 56 9.07 16.82 -6.96
N GLY A 57 9.72 15.68 -6.68
CA GLY A 57 9.43 14.88 -5.48
C GLY A 57 8.10 14.16 -5.54
N ASP A 58 7.42 14.06 -4.41
CA ASP A 58 6.16 13.33 -4.29
C ASP A 58 4.98 14.25 -4.62
N VAL A 59 4.18 13.84 -5.59
CA VAL A 59 3.00 14.58 -6.06
C VAL A 59 1.73 13.85 -5.65
N VAL A 60 0.85 14.55 -4.94
CA VAL A 60 -0.48 14.06 -4.57
C VAL A 60 -1.53 14.85 -5.33
N ILE A 61 -2.27 14.20 -6.20
CA ILE A 61 -3.44 14.80 -6.85
C ILE A 61 -4.58 14.78 -5.83
N PRO A 62 -5.16 15.93 -5.45
CA PRO A 62 -6.29 15.97 -4.53
C PRO A 62 -7.55 15.39 -5.21
N ASP A 63 -8.46 14.84 -4.42
CA ASP A 63 -9.77 14.39 -4.90
C ASP A 63 -10.69 15.57 -5.26
N HIS A 64 -10.58 16.67 -4.52
CA HIS A 64 -11.34 17.91 -4.75
C HIS A 64 -10.43 19.14 -4.66
N VAL A 65 -10.79 20.18 -5.40
CA VAL A 65 -10.14 21.50 -5.37
C VAL A 65 -11.19 22.60 -5.34
N THR A 66 -10.84 23.72 -4.71
CA THR A 66 -11.74 24.89 -4.61
C THR A 66 -11.23 26.01 -5.48
N ASN A 67 -12.09 26.57 -6.32
CA ASN A 67 -11.86 27.80 -7.07
C ASN A 67 -13.02 28.76 -6.86
N ASN A 68 -12.75 30.00 -6.43
CA ASN A 68 -13.76 31.05 -6.17
C ASN A 68 -14.91 30.58 -5.26
N ALA A 69 -14.61 29.82 -4.19
CA ALA A 69 -15.56 29.20 -3.26
C ALA A 69 -16.48 28.12 -3.88
N VAL A 70 -16.16 27.63 -5.07
CA VAL A 70 -16.80 26.49 -5.72
C VAL A 70 -15.86 25.29 -5.61
N GLU A 71 -16.38 24.17 -5.14
CA GLU A 71 -15.63 22.90 -5.05
C GLU A 71 -15.83 22.08 -6.32
N TYR A 72 -14.73 21.56 -6.86
CA TYR A 72 -14.65 20.73 -8.05
C TYR A 72 -14.03 19.38 -7.73
N SER A 73 -14.61 18.31 -8.27
CA SER A 73 -14.01 16.98 -8.27
C SER A 73 -12.90 16.92 -9.32
N VAL A 74 -11.74 16.39 -8.96
CA VAL A 74 -10.65 16.16 -9.90
C VAL A 74 -10.90 14.84 -10.62
N ALA A 75 -11.29 14.92 -11.89
CA ALA A 75 -11.85 13.81 -12.65
C ALA A 75 -10.93 13.25 -13.74
N TYR A 76 -10.05 14.09 -14.27
CA TYR A 76 -9.22 13.74 -15.43
C TYR A 76 -7.76 14.13 -15.23
N ILE A 77 -6.87 13.35 -15.85
CA ILE A 77 -5.46 13.71 -16.03
C ILE A 77 -5.21 13.89 -17.52
N LYS A 78 -4.81 15.08 -17.93
CA LYS A 78 -4.56 15.44 -19.32
C LYS A 78 -3.34 14.73 -19.87
N GLY A 79 -3.49 14.07 -20.99
CA GLY A 79 -2.46 13.51 -21.81
C GLY A 79 -2.41 14.12 -23.21
N GLY A 80 -1.61 13.54 -24.12
CA GLY A 80 -1.51 14.00 -25.50
C GLY A 80 -0.16 13.68 -26.15
N GLU A 81 -0.02 14.08 -27.39
CA GLU A 81 1.17 13.80 -28.21
C GLU A 81 2.37 14.70 -27.89
N ILE A 82 2.13 15.90 -27.41
CA ILE A 82 3.17 16.90 -27.12
C ILE A 82 3.18 17.28 -25.63
N ALA A 83 4.34 17.59 -25.10
CA ALA A 83 4.54 17.85 -23.66
C ALA A 83 3.74 19.05 -23.17
N GLU A 84 3.62 20.11 -23.93
CA GLU A 84 2.92 21.35 -23.55
C GLU A 84 1.44 21.13 -23.24
N GLY A 85 0.84 20.10 -23.83
CA GLY A 85 -0.59 19.77 -23.61
C GLY A 85 -0.83 18.78 -22.48
N CYS A 86 0.20 18.09 -21.98
CA CYS A 86 0.05 16.98 -21.05
C CYS A 86 0.34 17.40 -19.61
N ALA A 87 -0.41 16.84 -18.65
CA ALA A 87 -0.25 17.16 -17.24
C ALA A 87 1.19 16.87 -16.74
N PHE A 88 1.71 15.68 -16.99
CA PHE A 88 2.97 15.23 -16.37
C PHE A 88 4.02 14.73 -17.38
N ARG A 89 3.71 14.63 -18.67
CA ARG A 89 4.65 14.14 -19.69
C ARG A 89 6.03 14.78 -19.56
N GLU A 90 7.09 13.94 -19.50
CA GLU A 90 8.49 14.36 -19.41
C GLU A 90 8.86 15.19 -18.15
N MET A 91 8.08 15.02 -17.05
CA MET A 91 8.43 15.59 -15.75
C MET A 91 9.36 14.65 -15.00
N ASN A 92 10.66 14.82 -15.21
CA ASN A 92 11.68 13.88 -14.78
C ASN A 92 12.06 13.97 -13.30
N ASP A 93 11.62 15.02 -12.61
CA ASP A 93 11.94 15.25 -11.19
C ASP A 93 10.85 14.75 -10.24
N ILE A 94 9.70 14.28 -10.76
CA ILE A 94 8.65 13.63 -9.96
C ILE A 94 9.14 12.25 -9.55
N THR A 95 9.06 11.93 -8.25
CA THR A 95 9.48 10.63 -7.69
C THR A 95 8.32 9.70 -7.39
N SER A 96 7.18 10.24 -6.98
CA SER A 96 5.94 9.49 -6.82
C SER A 96 4.71 10.28 -7.24
N ILE A 97 3.64 9.57 -7.59
CA ILE A 97 2.33 10.15 -7.91
C ILE A 97 1.24 9.38 -7.19
N THR A 98 0.33 10.11 -6.52
CA THR A 98 -0.89 9.55 -5.96
C THR A 98 -2.09 10.06 -6.75
N ILE A 99 -2.86 9.14 -7.33
CA ILE A 99 -4.05 9.40 -8.14
C ILE A 99 -5.29 9.04 -7.31
N PRO A 100 -6.19 9.99 -7.00
CA PRO A 100 -7.34 9.77 -6.13
C PRO A 100 -8.48 9.00 -6.83
N TYR A 101 -9.39 8.46 -6.04
CA TYR A 101 -10.54 7.67 -6.50
C TYR A 101 -11.51 8.44 -7.41
N THR A 102 -11.50 9.77 -7.37
CA THR A 102 -12.33 10.64 -8.22
C THR A 102 -11.87 10.67 -9.68
N VAL A 103 -10.58 10.37 -9.93
CA VAL A 103 -10.04 10.33 -11.30
C VAL A 103 -10.54 9.06 -11.99
N TYR A 104 -11.34 9.23 -13.02
CA TYR A 104 -11.87 8.14 -13.83
C TYR A 104 -11.37 8.14 -15.29
N SER A 105 -10.50 9.07 -15.65
CA SER A 105 -9.84 9.07 -16.94
C SER A 105 -8.42 9.64 -16.85
N MET A 106 -7.49 8.91 -17.43
CA MET A 106 -6.11 9.32 -17.61
C MET A 106 -5.79 9.16 -19.09
N GLU A 107 -5.59 10.29 -19.76
CA GLU A 107 -5.43 10.30 -21.20
C GLU A 107 -4.08 9.74 -21.63
N PHE A 108 -4.02 9.33 -22.89
CA PHE A 108 -2.86 8.86 -23.62
C PHE A 108 -1.58 9.65 -23.30
N SER A 109 -0.48 8.93 -23.02
CA SER A 109 0.85 9.52 -22.74
C SER A 109 0.92 10.48 -21.54
N ALA A 110 -0.02 10.46 -20.59
CA ALA A 110 -0.08 11.42 -19.49
C ALA A 110 1.21 11.50 -18.66
N PHE A 111 1.94 10.39 -18.50
CA PHE A 111 3.22 10.26 -17.79
C PHE A 111 4.36 9.77 -18.69
N TYR A 112 4.22 9.94 -19.99
CA TYR A 112 5.25 9.52 -20.95
C TYR A 112 6.62 10.10 -20.59
N HIS A 113 7.65 9.24 -20.53
CA HIS A 113 9.03 9.60 -20.22
C HIS A 113 9.22 10.37 -18.89
N CYS A 114 8.41 10.11 -17.86
CA CYS A 114 8.68 10.56 -16.49
C CYS A 114 9.80 9.72 -15.87
N THR A 115 11.04 9.96 -16.28
CA THR A 115 12.19 9.09 -15.96
C THR A 115 12.56 9.06 -14.48
N GLY A 116 12.14 10.05 -13.67
CA GLY A 116 12.33 10.08 -12.22
C GLY A 116 11.26 9.33 -11.42
N LEU A 117 10.12 9.03 -12.07
CA LEU A 117 8.95 8.43 -11.41
C LEU A 117 9.25 7.00 -10.97
N LYS A 118 9.14 6.73 -9.65
CA LYS A 118 9.41 5.42 -9.03
C LYS A 118 8.17 4.72 -8.55
N TYR A 119 7.17 5.45 -8.06
CA TYR A 119 5.98 4.89 -7.41
C TYR A 119 4.71 5.53 -7.96
N VAL A 120 3.76 4.70 -8.38
CA VAL A 120 2.42 5.11 -8.82
C VAL A 120 1.38 4.48 -7.90
N PHE A 121 0.73 5.30 -7.07
CA PHE A 121 -0.38 4.91 -6.22
C PHE A 121 -1.68 5.28 -6.90
N ASN A 122 -2.20 4.36 -7.70
CA ASN A 122 -3.40 4.60 -8.49
C ASN A 122 -4.64 4.03 -7.78
N TYR A 123 -5.44 4.91 -7.20
CA TYR A 123 -6.75 4.61 -6.61
C TYR A 123 -7.91 5.01 -7.51
N GLY A 124 -7.63 5.51 -8.72
CA GLY A 124 -8.62 6.00 -9.67
C GLY A 124 -9.63 4.92 -10.09
N SER A 125 -10.78 5.39 -10.58
CA SER A 125 -11.88 4.54 -11.04
C SER A 125 -11.93 4.39 -12.57
N MET A 126 -10.81 4.60 -13.25
CA MET A 126 -10.69 4.51 -14.71
C MET A 126 -10.94 3.10 -15.22
N ASP A 127 -11.50 3.00 -16.41
CA ASP A 127 -11.74 1.72 -17.09
C ASP A 127 -10.56 1.24 -17.94
N GLN A 128 -9.59 2.13 -18.20
CA GLN A 128 -8.37 1.77 -18.91
C GLN A 128 -7.16 2.61 -18.49
N ILE A 129 -5.97 2.01 -18.64
CA ILE A 129 -4.70 2.73 -18.72
C ILE A 129 -4.43 2.89 -20.21
N ASP A 130 -4.53 4.11 -20.70
CA ASP A 130 -4.37 4.41 -22.14
C ASP A 130 -2.96 4.10 -22.65
N GLY A 131 -2.82 4.04 -23.98
CA GLY A 131 -1.54 3.77 -24.62
C GLY A 131 -0.45 4.78 -24.21
N TRP A 132 0.79 4.30 -24.15
CA TRP A 132 1.99 5.06 -23.77
C TRP A 132 1.92 5.83 -22.45
N THR A 133 0.93 5.59 -21.61
CA THR A 133 0.73 6.36 -20.37
C THR A 133 1.98 6.43 -19.51
N PHE A 134 2.67 5.31 -19.25
CA PHE A 134 3.91 5.22 -18.48
C PHE A 134 5.11 4.79 -19.35
N ASN A 135 5.00 4.91 -20.66
CA ASN A 135 6.08 4.52 -21.57
C ASN A 135 7.37 5.31 -21.24
N GLY A 136 8.48 4.59 -21.11
CA GLY A 136 9.78 5.19 -20.81
C GLY A 136 9.95 5.73 -19.39
N CYS A 137 9.07 5.37 -18.45
CA CYS A 137 9.27 5.64 -17.01
C CYS A 137 10.34 4.67 -16.47
N THR A 138 11.60 4.90 -16.84
CA THR A 138 12.71 3.94 -16.65
C THR A 138 13.02 3.61 -15.19
N ASN A 139 12.67 4.48 -14.25
CA ASN A 139 12.84 4.26 -12.81
C ASN A 139 11.57 3.78 -12.10
N LEU A 140 10.48 3.50 -12.81
CA LEU A 140 9.24 3.01 -12.19
C LEU A 140 9.50 1.62 -11.58
N GLU A 141 9.41 1.53 -10.26
CA GLU A 141 9.66 0.31 -9.48
C GLU A 141 8.36 -0.38 -9.06
N TYR A 142 7.27 0.38 -8.92
CA TYR A 142 6.00 -0.10 -8.38
C TYR A 142 4.81 0.64 -8.98
N CYS A 143 3.79 -0.13 -9.39
CA CYS A 143 2.51 0.40 -9.85
C CYS A 143 1.38 -0.57 -9.49
N VAL A 144 0.23 -0.01 -9.06
CA VAL A 144 -1.02 -0.75 -8.89
C VAL A 144 -1.98 -0.39 -10.02
N VAL A 145 -2.52 -1.41 -10.67
CA VAL A 145 -3.60 -1.28 -11.65
C VAL A 145 -4.93 -1.54 -10.94
N PRO A 146 -5.83 -0.54 -10.81
CA PRO A 146 -7.11 -0.70 -10.13
C PRO A 146 -7.99 -1.80 -10.71
N ALA A 147 -8.90 -2.33 -9.87
CA ALA A 147 -9.84 -3.38 -10.30
C ALA A 147 -10.86 -2.92 -11.36
N THR A 148 -11.06 -1.62 -11.51
CA THR A 148 -11.93 -1.01 -12.52
C THR A 148 -11.31 -1.01 -13.92
N VAL A 149 -9.97 -1.15 -14.01
CA VAL A 149 -9.25 -1.17 -15.30
C VAL A 149 -9.53 -2.47 -16.03
N LEU A 150 -10.13 -2.37 -17.20
CA LEU A 150 -10.45 -3.49 -18.08
C LEU A 150 -9.42 -3.66 -19.20
N LYS A 151 -8.58 -2.63 -19.42
CA LYS A 151 -7.59 -2.64 -20.50
C LYS A 151 -6.32 -1.90 -20.10
N ILE A 152 -5.17 -2.53 -20.40
CA ILE A 152 -3.86 -1.87 -20.41
C ILE A 152 -3.48 -1.68 -21.88
N GLY A 153 -3.44 -0.43 -22.32
CA GLY A 153 -3.28 -0.02 -23.71
C GLY A 153 -1.92 -0.31 -24.28
N GLN A 154 -1.79 -0.07 -25.58
CA GLN A 154 -0.56 -0.29 -26.34
C GLN A 154 0.62 0.47 -25.71
N SER A 155 1.73 -0.25 -25.47
CA SER A 155 2.98 0.33 -24.95
C SER A 155 2.82 1.08 -23.62
N ALA A 156 1.76 0.78 -22.83
CA ALA A 156 1.43 1.56 -21.62
C ALA A 156 2.57 1.57 -20.58
N PHE A 157 3.31 0.48 -20.44
CA PHE A 157 4.49 0.35 -19.56
C PHE A 157 5.77 0.01 -20.34
N GLU A 158 5.79 0.16 -21.66
CA GLU A 158 6.97 -0.16 -22.46
C GLU A 158 8.19 0.66 -21.99
N GLY A 159 9.31 -0.02 -21.73
CA GLY A 159 10.54 0.62 -21.27
C GLY A 159 10.55 0.99 -19.76
N CYS A 160 9.60 0.52 -18.95
CA CYS A 160 9.67 0.63 -17.50
C CYS A 160 10.71 -0.37 -16.95
N SER A 161 12.00 -0.11 -17.25
CA SER A 161 13.08 -1.07 -17.05
C SER A 161 13.41 -1.38 -15.59
N ALA A 162 12.99 -0.54 -14.62
CA ALA A 162 13.15 -0.78 -13.18
C ALA A 162 11.93 -1.44 -12.53
N LEU A 163 10.82 -1.65 -13.27
CA LEU A 163 9.58 -2.25 -12.74
C LEU A 163 9.83 -3.71 -12.38
N LYS A 164 9.80 -4.03 -11.07
CA LYS A 164 10.07 -5.38 -10.55
C LYS A 164 8.80 -6.18 -10.34
N ASP A 165 7.78 -5.50 -9.80
CA ASP A 165 6.50 -6.08 -9.44
C ASP A 165 5.38 -5.22 -10.01
N LEU A 166 4.37 -5.86 -10.59
CA LEU A 166 3.14 -5.21 -11.07
C LEU A 166 1.94 -5.86 -10.40
N THR A 167 1.13 -5.07 -9.71
CA THR A 167 -0.12 -5.56 -9.11
C THR A 167 -1.30 -5.15 -9.96
N ILE A 168 -2.11 -6.13 -10.40
CA ILE A 168 -3.31 -5.95 -11.23
C ILE A 168 -4.51 -6.48 -10.45
N LEU A 169 -5.39 -5.58 -9.97
CA LEU A 169 -6.48 -5.92 -9.06
C LEU A 169 -7.73 -6.47 -9.75
N GLY A 170 -7.84 -6.38 -11.06
CA GLY A 170 -9.00 -6.79 -11.83
C GLY A 170 -8.66 -7.61 -13.08
N SER A 171 -9.69 -8.05 -13.78
CA SER A 171 -9.56 -8.74 -15.07
C SER A 171 -9.25 -7.73 -16.16
N VAL A 172 -8.16 -7.95 -16.90
CA VAL A 172 -7.69 -7.01 -17.93
C VAL A 172 -7.43 -7.67 -19.28
N GLU A 173 -7.55 -6.86 -20.32
CA GLU A 173 -6.93 -7.11 -21.63
C GLU A 173 -5.58 -6.40 -21.68
N LEU A 174 -4.51 -7.12 -22.04
CA LEU A 174 -3.20 -6.55 -22.35
C LEU A 174 -3.09 -6.30 -23.85
N ASP A 175 -2.84 -5.05 -24.24
CA ASP A 175 -2.63 -4.68 -25.65
C ASP A 175 -1.16 -4.88 -26.06
N GLN A 176 -0.88 -4.68 -27.33
CA GLN A 176 0.44 -4.83 -27.94
C GLN A 176 1.51 -4.02 -27.16
N HIS A 177 2.65 -4.65 -26.88
CA HIS A 177 3.80 -4.03 -26.20
C HIS A 177 3.52 -3.50 -24.78
N ALA A 178 2.38 -3.87 -24.18
CA ALA A 178 1.95 -3.28 -22.90
C ALA A 178 3.03 -3.33 -21.82
N LEU A 179 3.85 -4.39 -21.77
CA LEU A 179 4.93 -4.62 -20.80
C LEU A 179 6.30 -4.84 -21.47
N LYS A 180 6.44 -4.48 -22.75
CA LYS A 180 7.68 -4.66 -23.49
C LYS A 180 8.83 -3.86 -22.84
N ASP A 181 10.04 -4.42 -22.88
CA ASP A 181 11.26 -3.81 -22.34
C ASP A 181 11.19 -3.49 -20.81
N CYS A 182 10.26 -4.11 -20.07
CA CYS A 182 10.26 -4.12 -18.61
C CYS A 182 11.29 -5.14 -18.10
N SER A 183 12.57 -4.87 -18.30
CA SER A 183 13.66 -5.84 -18.15
C SER A 183 13.89 -6.32 -16.70
N ALA A 184 13.41 -5.60 -15.70
CA ALA A 184 13.48 -6.02 -14.29
C ALA A 184 12.22 -6.74 -13.79
N LEU A 185 11.17 -6.86 -14.63
CA LEU A 185 9.87 -7.41 -14.21
C LEU A 185 9.98 -8.90 -13.93
N LYS A 186 9.72 -9.28 -12.66
CA LYS A 186 9.80 -10.66 -12.16
C LYS A 186 8.47 -11.20 -11.69
N SER A 187 7.58 -10.32 -11.20
CA SER A 187 6.32 -10.73 -10.59
C SER A 187 5.16 -9.90 -11.11
N ILE A 188 4.08 -10.57 -11.47
CA ILE A 188 2.78 -9.96 -11.72
C ILE A 188 1.80 -10.57 -10.72
N TYR A 189 1.32 -9.78 -9.76
CA TYR A 189 0.28 -10.20 -8.81
C TYR A 189 -1.08 -9.90 -9.44
N TYR A 190 -1.77 -10.96 -9.88
CA TYR A 190 -2.97 -10.89 -10.70
C TYR A 190 -4.21 -11.36 -9.95
N PHE A 191 -5.19 -10.47 -9.75
CA PHE A 191 -6.41 -10.72 -8.98
C PHE A 191 -7.65 -10.94 -9.85
N GLY A 192 -7.51 -10.72 -11.16
CA GLY A 192 -8.60 -10.94 -12.10
C GLY A 192 -8.96 -12.41 -12.24
N SER A 193 -10.21 -12.68 -12.56
CA SER A 193 -10.68 -14.03 -12.89
C SER A 193 -10.41 -14.43 -14.34
N THR A 194 -10.17 -13.45 -15.21
CA THR A 194 -9.89 -13.66 -16.64
C THR A 194 -8.77 -12.75 -17.12
N LEU A 195 -7.89 -13.26 -17.93
CA LEU A 195 -6.83 -12.51 -18.61
C LEU A 195 -7.04 -12.60 -20.12
N SER A 196 -7.01 -11.48 -20.83
CA SER A 196 -7.04 -11.46 -22.28
C SER A 196 -5.77 -10.85 -22.82
N LEU A 197 -5.17 -11.51 -23.83
CA LEU A 197 -4.07 -10.96 -24.60
C LEU A 197 -4.64 -10.57 -25.95
N LYS A 198 -4.55 -9.30 -26.33
CA LYS A 198 -5.07 -8.84 -27.63
C LYS A 198 -4.38 -9.61 -28.76
N PRO A 199 -5.14 -10.26 -29.62
CA PRO A 199 -4.57 -11.01 -30.73
C PRO A 199 -3.83 -10.07 -31.68
N THR A 200 -2.52 -10.25 -31.76
CA THR A 200 -1.66 -9.64 -32.75
C THR A 200 -0.95 -10.77 -33.48
N SER A 201 -0.40 -10.53 -34.67
CA SER A 201 0.42 -11.52 -35.40
C SER A 201 1.63 -12.01 -34.59
N ASN A 202 1.96 -11.29 -33.48
CA ASN A 202 3.10 -11.54 -32.59
C ASN A 202 2.71 -11.23 -31.14
N GLU A 203 1.88 -12.05 -30.50
CA GLU A 203 1.39 -11.88 -29.12
C GLU A 203 2.50 -11.83 -28.07
N TRP A 204 3.65 -12.48 -28.33
CA TRP A 204 4.84 -12.44 -27.48
C TRP A 204 5.41 -11.02 -27.30
N GLN A 205 5.06 -10.06 -28.14
CA GLN A 205 5.54 -8.68 -28.04
C GLN A 205 5.05 -7.98 -26.76
N ILE A 206 3.98 -8.49 -26.09
CA ILE A 206 3.50 -7.94 -24.84
C ILE A 206 4.59 -8.00 -23.76
N PHE A 207 5.32 -9.12 -23.68
CA PHE A 207 6.38 -9.40 -22.71
C PHE A 207 7.78 -9.40 -23.34
N GLN A 208 7.95 -8.81 -24.52
CA GLN A 208 9.25 -8.81 -25.20
C GLN A 208 10.31 -8.13 -24.32
N ASN A 209 11.49 -8.76 -24.20
CA ASN A 209 12.62 -8.30 -23.40
C ASN A 209 12.29 -8.09 -21.89
N THR A 210 11.35 -8.84 -21.35
CA THR A 210 11.16 -9.00 -19.90
C THR A 210 12.03 -10.16 -19.38
N ASP A 211 12.16 -10.25 -18.04
CA ASP A 211 12.89 -11.35 -17.37
C ASP A 211 11.95 -12.55 -17.07
N ASN A 212 11.07 -12.90 -17.99
CA ASN A 212 10.06 -13.97 -17.86
C ASN A 212 9.26 -13.86 -16.55
N PRO A 213 8.43 -12.84 -16.39
CA PRO A 213 7.72 -12.58 -15.13
C PRO A 213 6.78 -13.72 -14.78
N VAL A 214 6.77 -14.10 -13.50
CA VAL A 214 5.80 -15.07 -12.98
C VAL A 214 4.48 -14.35 -12.66
N ILE A 215 3.36 -14.90 -13.11
CA ILE A 215 2.02 -14.42 -12.80
C ILE A 215 1.50 -15.19 -11.59
N TYR A 216 1.45 -14.53 -10.44
CA TYR A 216 0.85 -15.06 -9.22
C TYR A 216 -0.64 -14.74 -9.20
N THR A 217 -1.48 -15.76 -9.08
CA THR A 217 -2.94 -15.60 -9.11
C THR A 217 -3.61 -16.43 -8.03
N LYS A 218 -4.93 -16.26 -7.86
CA LYS A 218 -5.74 -17.08 -6.96
C LYS A 218 -5.79 -18.53 -7.46
N SER A 219 -5.82 -19.50 -6.55
CA SER A 219 -5.95 -20.92 -6.92
C SER A 219 -7.20 -21.18 -7.77
N SER A 220 -8.30 -20.49 -7.47
CA SER A 220 -9.57 -20.58 -8.23
C SER A 220 -9.48 -20.05 -9.67
N ALA A 221 -8.59 -19.07 -9.93
CA ALA A 221 -8.42 -18.46 -11.24
C ALA A 221 -7.30 -19.12 -12.06
N LEU A 222 -6.42 -19.92 -11.42
CA LEU A 222 -5.17 -20.41 -12.03
C LEU A 222 -5.40 -21.14 -13.36
N SER A 223 -6.36 -22.08 -13.43
CA SER A 223 -6.65 -22.83 -14.67
C SER A 223 -7.10 -21.89 -15.79
N THR A 224 -7.97 -20.93 -15.50
CA THR A 224 -8.46 -19.97 -16.50
C THR A 224 -7.33 -19.08 -17.02
N ILE A 225 -6.40 -18.65 -16.16
CA ILE A 225 -5.24 -17.85 -16.57
C ILE A 225 -4.27 -18.68 -17.42
N ILE A 226 -3.99 -19.93 -17.02
CA ILE A 226 -3.17 -20.86 -17.80
C ILE A 226 -3.80 -21.08 -19.20
N ASP A 227 -5.12 -21.28 -19.27
CA ASP A 227 -5.82 -21.46 -20.54
C ASP A 227 -5.75 -20.21 -21.43
N ALA A 228 -5.82 -19.01 -20.83
CA ALA A 228 -5.65 -17.76 -21.56
C ALA A 228 -4.23 -17.60 -22.14
N LEU A 229 -3.23 -18.17 -21.47
CA LEU A 229 -1.82 -18.18 -21.92
C LEU A 229 -1.51 -19.33 -22.88
N ASN A 230 -2.31 -20.43 -22.86
CA ASN A 230 -2.12 -21.57 -23.73
C ASN A 230 -2.30 -21.18 -25.21
N GLY A 231 -1.47 -21.79 -26.09
CA GLY A 231 -1.46 -21.49 -27.52
C GLY A 231 -0.73 -20.20 -27.88
N LYS A 232 -0.20 -19.50 -26.88
CA LYS A 232 0.74 -18.39 -27.03
C LYS A 232 2.17 -18.94 -27.19
N ALA A 233 3.21 -18.13 -27.00
CA ALA A 233 4.57 -18.66 -27.01
C ALA A 233 4.75 -19.71 -25.90
N ASP A 234 5.47 -20.80 -26.19
CA ASP A 234 5.59 -21.95 -25.26
C ASP A 234 6.09 -21.59 -23.86
N TRP A 235 6.88 -20.55 -23.74
CA TRP A 235 7.43 -20.07 -22.47
C TRP A 235 6.40 -19.32 -21.60
N ILE A 236 5.31 -18.77 -22.18
CA ILE A 236 4.29 -18.01 -21.44
C ILE A 236 3.40 -18.94 -20.60
N LYS A 237 3.09 -20.15 -21.07
CA LYS A 237 2.18 -21.08 -20.40
C LYS A 237 2.64 -21.51 -18.99
N ASP A 238 3.95 -21.48 -18.74
CA ASP A 238 4.54 -21.89 -17.47
C ASP A 238 4.73 -20.73 -16.48
N LEU A 239 4.25 -19.52 -16.86
CA LEU A 239 4.43 -18.32 -16.02
C LEU A 239 3.41 -18.18 -14.88
N ALA A 240 2.26 -18.90 -14.92
CA ALA A 240 1.21 -18.73 -13.92
C ALA A 240 1.32 -19.75 -12.78
N THR A 241 1.18 -19.28 -11.55
CA THR A 241 1.14 -20.10 -10.33
C THR A 241 0.32 -19.42 -9.23
N ASP A 242 -0.18 -20.21 -8.28
CA ASP A 242 -0.85 -19.71 -7.07
C ASP A 242 0.08 -19.71 -5.83
N GLU A 243 1.33 -20.12 -5.98
CA GLU A 243 2.31 -20.20 -4.90
C GLU A 243 3.34 -19.06 -5.01
N ILE A 244 3.33 -18.16 -4.02
CA ILE A 244 4.26 -17.03 -3.91
C ILE A 244 5.42 -17.43 -3.01
N PRO A 245 6.66 -17.58 -3.53
CA PRO A 245 7.81 -17.93 -2.71
C PRO A 245 8.17 -16.78 -1.75
N TYR A 246 8.44 -17.11 -0.49
CA TYR A 246 8.82 -16.14 0.52
C TYR A 246 9.91 -16.67 1.45
N ILE A 247 11.01 -15.94 1.56
CA ILE A 247 12.13 -16.26 2.45
C ILE A 247 12.31 -15.12 3.44
N PRO A 248 11.91 -15.30 4.73
CA PRO A 248 12.16 -14.29 5.74
C PRO A 248 13.64 -14.11 6.00
N ALA A 249 14.15 -12.88 5.92
CA ALA A 249 15.57 -12.57 6.13
C ALA A 249 16.06 -12.86 7.56
N LYS A 250 15.15 -12.85 8.56
CA LYS A 250 15.45 -13.05 9.99
C LYS A 250 14.33 -13.90 10.63
N GLN A 251 14.60 -14.43 11.83
CA GLN A 251 13.58 -15.17 12.61
C GLN A 251 12.31 -14.36 12.81
N TYR A 252 12.44 -13.05 13.07
CA TYR A 252 11.33 -12.11 13.15
C TYR A 252 11.54 -11.03 12.09
N THR A 253 10.49 -10.75 11.33
CA THR A 253 10.47 -9.65 10.35
C THR A 253 9.08 -9.03 10.31
N THR A 254 8.98 -7.75 9.97
CA THR A 254 7.68 -7.16 9.64
C THR A 254 7.37 -7.41 8.16
N PHE A 255 6.06 -7.48 7.86
CA PHE A 255 5.58 -7.79 6.53
C PHE A 255 4.29 -7.03 6.26
N CYS A 256 4.10 -6.63 5.01
CA CYS A 256 2.88 -6.06 4.46
C CYS A 256 2.83 -6.36 2.96
N ARG A 257 1.65 -6.47 2.40
CA ARG A 257 1.40 -6.51 0.96
C ARG A 257 0.23 -5.61 0.62
N ASP A 258 0.18 -5.16 -0.60
CA ASP A 258 -0.89 -4.36 -1.19
C ASP A 258 -2.09 -5.22 -1.65
N PHE A 259 -2.07 -6.49 -1.29
CA PHE A 259 -3.11 -7.47 -1.57
C PHE A 259 -3.37 -8.39 -0.36
N ASP A 260 -4.50 -9.09 -0.40
CA ASP A 260 -4.91 -10.05 0.61
C ASP A 260 -4.02 -11.30 0.57
N VAL A 261 -3.41 -11.68 1.69
CA VAL A 261 -2.46 -12.80 1.77
C VAL A 261 -3.02 -13.93 2.61
N ASP A 262 -2.90 -15.17 2.11
CA ASP A 262 -3.15 -16.41 2.83
C ASP A 262 -1.82 -17.09 3.20
N PHE A 263 -1.64 -17.37 4.49
CA PHE A 263 -0.50 -18.06 5.09
C PHE A 263 -0.78 -19.53 5.39
N SER A 264 -1.98 -20.06 5.08
CA SER A 264 -2.39 -21.42 5.46
C SER A 264 -1.46 -22.50 4.89
N ALA A 265 -0.89 -22.27 3.71
CA ALA A 265 0.09 -23.17 3.08
C ALA A 265 1.52 -23.00 3.61
N ALA A 266 1.82 -21.92 4.33
CA ALA A 266 3.14 -21.58 4.82
C ALA A 266 3.48 -22.26 6.15
N THR A 267 3.50 -23.60 6.16
CA THR A 267 3.78 -24.39 7.37
C THR A 267 5.09 -23.98 8.04
N GLY A 268 5.02 -23.60 9.31
CA GLY A 268 6.18 -23.11 10.07
C GLY A 268 6.45 -21.61 9.95
N LEU A 269 5.54 -20.86 9.33
CA LEU A 269 5.52 -19.39 9.35
C LEU A 269 4.27 -18.91 10.09
N LYS A 270 4.45 -18.02 11.07
CA LYS A 270 3.34 -17.40 11.81
C LYS A 270 3.26 -15.92 11.48
N ALA A 271 2.06 -15.42 11.20
CA ALA A 271 1.78 -14.00 10.99
C ALA A 271 1.00 -13.45 12.18
N GLY A 272 1.53 -12.47 12.89
CA GLY A 272 0.94 -11.89 14.10
C GLY A 272 0.58 -10.42 13.94
N VAL A 273 -0.65 -10.06 14.36
CA VAL A 273 -1.16 -8.68 14.42
C VAL A 273 -1.19 -8.20 15.86
N ALA A 274 -0.96 -6.90 16.06
CA ALA A 274 -0.94 -6.26 17.38
C ALA A 274 -2.25 -5.54 17.63
N THR A 275 -3.26 -6.22 18.18
CA THR A 275 -4.61 -5.62 18.34
C THR A 275 -4.89 -5.04 19.70
N THR A 276 -4.23 -5.46 20.79
CA THR A 276 -4.47 -4.96 22.15
C THR A 276 -3.31 -5.15 23.10
N ASP A 277 -3.38 -4.38 24.15
CA ASP A 277 -2.82 -4.39 25.49
C ASP A 277 -1.33 -4.68 25.66
N LEU A 278 -0.65 -3.56 25.86
CA LEU A 278 0.60 -3.51 26.60
C LEU A 278 0.33 -3.90 28.05
N ASN A 279 0.51 -5.18 28.38
CA ASN A 279 0.75 -5.56 29.78
C ASN A 279 2.17 -5.08 30.15
N GLY A 280 2.31 -3.79 30.44
CA GLY A 280 3.60 -3.18 30.70
C GLY A 280 4.44 -2.94 29.44
N THR A 281 5.56 -3.67 29.29
CA THR A 281 6.53 -3.51 28.18
C THR A 281 6.44 -4.59 27.10
N MET A 282 5.45 -5.47 27.17
CA MET A 282 5.28 -6.60 26.24
C MET A 282 4.04 -6.44 25.37
N LEU A 283 4.20 -6.57 24.07
CA LEU A 283 3.13 -6.57 23.07
C LEU A 283 2.71 -8.00 22.76
N LYS A 284 1.40 -8.28 22.82
CA LYS A 284 0.84 -9.57 22.43
C LYS A 284 0.45 -9.56 20.96
N LEU A 285 0.92 -10.56 20.20
CA LEU A 285 0.60 -10.75 18.79
C LEU A 285 -0.41 -11.88 18.61
N ILE A 286 -1.53 -11.59 17.99
CA ILE A 286 -2.58 -12.56 17.65
C ILE A 286 -2.25 -13.18 16.30
N VAL A 287 -2.17 -14.51 16.24
CA VAL A 287 -1.87 -15.24 15.00
C VAL A 287 -3.05 -15.17 14.03
N LYS A 288 -2.75 -14.92 12.77
CA LYS A 288 -3.69 -14.90 11.65
C LYS A 288 -3.21 -15.85 10.55
N THR A 289 -4.15 -16.57 9.96
CA THR A 289 -3.92 -17.42 8.78
C THR A 289 -4.07 -16.65 7.46
N SER A 290 -4.77 -15.53 7.49
CA SER A 290 -4.89 -14.60 6.36
C SER A 290 -4.97 -13.17 6.84
N ILE A 291 -4.55 -12.22 6.00
CA ILE A 291 -4.55 -10.78 6.29
C ILE A 291 -5.07 -9.99 5.09
N PRO A 292 -5.85 -8.92 5.33
CA PRO A 292 -6.23 -7.98 4.27
C PRO A 292 -5.03 -7.21 3.72
N ALA A 293 -5.19 -6.69 2.50
CA ALA A 293 -4.26 -5.76 1.87
C ALA A 293 -3.91 -4.58 2.79
N GLY A 294 -2.67 -4.13 2.72
CA GLY A 294 -2.17 -3.02 3.55
C GLY A 294 -1.95 -3.34 5.03
N THR A 295 -2.30 -4.54 5.48
CA THR A 295 -2.17 -4.93 6.89
C THR A 295 -0.72 -5.20 7.27
N GLY A 296 -0.22 -4.46 8.27
CA GLY A 296 1.08 -4.74 8.88
C GLY A 296 1.02 -5.94 9.81
N VAL A 297 1.98 -6.86 9.71
CA VAL A 297 2.15 -8.01 10.61
C VAL A 297 3.62 -8.20 11.00
N VAL A 298 3.84 -8.92 12.11
CA VAL A 298 5.13 -9.54 12.41
C VAL A 298 5.08 -10.99 11.95
N LEU A 299 6.04 -11.38 11.14
CA LEU A 299 6.25 -12.78 10.78
C LEU A 299 7.29 -13.41 11.70
N LYS A 300 7.01 -14.63 12.16
CA LYS A 300 7.94 -15.50 12.91
C LYS A 300 8.18 -16.78 12.10
N LYS A 301 9.42 -17.00 11.66
CA LYS A 301 9.81 -18.28 11.09
C LYS A 301 10.17 -19.28 12.19
N LEU A 302 9.66 -20.50 12.08
CA LEU A 302 9.96 -21.61 12.98
C LEU A 302 11.04 -22.52 12.40
N ASN A 303 11.14 -22.58 11.06
CA ASN A 303 12.10 -23.40 10.32
C ASN A 303 12.86 -22.53 9.32
N GLU A 304 14.05 -22.96 8.92
CA GLU A 304 14.75 -22.34 7.80
C GLU A 304 14.18 -22.84 6.46
N GLY A 305 14.20 -22.00 5.44
CA GLY A 305 13.78 -22.36 4.09
C GLY A 305 12.85 -21.35 3.45
N GLU A 306 12.33 -21.74 2.31
CA GLU A 306 11.31 -21.01 1.56
C GLU A 306 9.93 -21.44 2.02
N TYR A 307 9.07 -20.44 2.22
CA TYR A 307 7.65 -20.61 2.50
C TYR A 307 6.85 -20.29 1.26
N LYS A 308 5.67 -20.89 1.13
CA LYS A 308 4.73 -20.62 0.04
C LYS A 308 3.54 -19.85 0.60
N LEU A 309 3.38 -18.62 0.16
CA LEU A 309 2.23 -17.78 0.44
C LEU A 309 1.25 -17.91 -0.73
N LYS A 310 -0.03 -17.58 -0.48
CA LYS A 310 -1.04 -17.51 -1.54
C LYS A 310 -1.76 -16.17 -1.49
N ILE A 311 -2.34 -15.77 -2.61
CA ILE A 311 -3.36 -14.73 -2.65
C ILE A 311 -4.62 -15.32 -2.01
N ALA A 312 -5.22 -14.62 -1.03
CA ALA A 312 -6.43 -15.11 -0.38
C ALA A 312 -7.59 -15.19 -1.39
N GLU A 313 -8.34 -16.32 -1.36
CA GLU A 313 -9.48 -16.52 -2.27
C GLU A 313 -10.62 -15.55 -1.98
N GLU A 314 -10.90 -15.35 -0.69
CA GLU A 314 -11.86 -14.37 -0.20
C GLU A 314 -11.12 -13.30 0.59
N SER A 315 -11.63 -12.06 0.53
CA SER A 315 -11.03 -10.98 1.32
C SER A 315 -11.20 -11.27 2.80
N PRO A 316 -10.10 -11.35 3.56
CA PRO A 316 -10.17 -11.55 5.01
C PRO A 316 -10.90 -10.40 5.69
N GLU A 317 -11.51 -10.67 6.84
CA GLU A 317 -12.13 -9.63 7.64
C GLU A 317 -11.13 -8.55 8.05
N ALA A 318 -11.58 -7.30 8.06
CA ALA A 318 -10.77 -6.18 8.49
C ALA A 318 -10.28 -6.37 9.95
N ILE A 319 -9.00 -6.14 10.18
CA ILE A 319 -8.38 -6.29 11.50
C ILE A 319 -8.48 -4.97 12.25
N VAL A 320 -9.57 -4.83 13.02
CA VAL A 320 -9.82 -3.62 13.81
C VAL A 320 -8.79 -3.49 14.94
N GLY A 321 -8.25 -2.27 15.09
CA GLY A 321 -7.34 -1.93 16.18
C GLY A 321 -5.91 -2.46 16.02
N ASN A 322 -5.53 -3.00 14.85
CA ASN A 322 -4.15 -3.37 14.60
C ASN A 322 -3.24 -2.14 14.75
N LYS A 323 -2.22 -2.27 15.58
CA LYS A 323 -1.22 -1.21 15.86
C LYS A 323 0.00 -1.30 14.93
N LEU A 324 0.08 -2.34 14.10
CA LEU A 324 1.09 -2.46 13.07
C LEU A 324 0.59 -1.80 11.79
N VAL A 325 1.27 -0.73 11.40
CA VAL A 325 0.98 0.03 10.17
C VAL A 325 1.79 -0.57 9.03
N GLY A 326 1.11 -1.05 7.99
CA GLY A 326 1.74 -1.62 6.82
C GLY A 326 2.33 -0.53 5.91
N VAL A 327 3.43 -0.85 5.24
CA VAL A 327 4.14 0.03 4.31
C VAL A 327 4.23 -0.69 2.96
N VAL A 328 3.42 -0.28 2.01
CA VAL A 328 3.38 -0.88 0.66
C VAL A 328 4.38 -0.24 -0.29
N ALA A 329 4.89 0.95 0.03
CA ALA A 329 5.99 1.61 -0.68
C ALA A 329 7.03 2.13 0.32
N PRO A 330 8.27 2.42 -0.09
CA PRO A 330 9.27 3.00 0.80
C PRO A 330 8.75 4.28 1.45
N THR A 331 8.68 4.28 2.78
CA THR A 331 8.05 5.35 3.54
C THR A 331 8.99 5.84 4.64
N ALA A 332 9.19 7.15 4.73
CA ALA A 332 9.87 7.78 5.85
C ALA A 332 8.97 7.74 7.09
N ILE A 333 9.43 7.09 8.16
CA ILE A 333 8.67 6.95 9.40
C ILE A 333 9.10 8.04 10.36
N PRO A 334 8.21 9.00 10.69
CA PRO A 334 8.50 10.01 11.69
C PRO A 334 8.62 9.41 13.09
N GLN A 335 9.27 10.09 14.02
CA GLN A 335 9.36 9.64 15.41
C GLN A 335 8.00 9.57 16.09
N THR A 336 7.14 10.54 15.77
CA THR A 336 5.76 10.66 16.28
C THR A 336 4.81 11.03 15.14
N ASP A 337 3.56 10.63 15.29
CA ASP A 337 2.45 11.01 14.42
C ASP A 337 1.24 11.35 15.31
N GLY A 338 0.97 12.63 15.45
CA GLY A 338 0.06 13.14 16.48
C GLY A 338 0.50 12.69 17.88
N ASP A 339 -0.42 12.09 18.63
CA ASP A 339 -0.17 11.56 19.98
C ASP A 339 0.53 10.19 19.97
N ASN A 340 0.75 9.61 18.81
CA ASN A 340 1.36 8.29 18.67
C ASN A 340 2.88 8.38 18.56
N THR A 341 3.55 7.39 19.15
CA THR A 341 4.98 7.14 18.98
C THR A 341 5.18 5.95 18.06
N ASN A 342 6.10 6.07 17.11
CA ASN A 342 6.40 5.04 16.14
C ASN A 342 7.63 4.21 16.54
N PHE A 343 7.55 2.89 16.30
CA PHE A 343 8.61 1.92 16.59
C PHE A 343 8.86 1.04 15.38
N VAL A 344 10.12 0.73 15.14
CA VAL A 344 10.55 -0.20 14.08
C VAL A 344 11.13 -1.46 14.68
N LEU A 345 10.88 -2.61 14.04
CA LEU A 345 11.42 -3.89 14.47
C LEU A 345 12.91 -3.96 14.16
N LYS A 346 13.74 -4.12 15.21
CA LYS A 346 15.19 -4.22 15.10
C LYS A 346 15.68 -5.23 16.13
N ASP A 347 16.39 -6.25 15.66
CA ASP A 347 16.98 -7.32 16.49
C ASP A 347 15.95 -8.01 17.43
N GLY A 348 14.75 -8.30 16.90
CA GLY A 348 13.71 -9.03 17.63
C GLY A 348 12.91 -8.21 18.65
N VAL A 349 13.09 -6.89 18.69
CA VAL A 349 12.34 -5.97 19.54
C VAL A 349 11.90 -4.74 18.75
N PHE A 350 10.79 -4.11 19.15
CA PHE A 350 10.40 -2.84 18.59
C PHE A 350 11.16 -1.72 19.30
N LYS A 351 11.96 -0.96 18.54
CA LYS A 351 12.72 0.19 19.04
C LYS A 351 12.07 1.48 18.56
N LYS A 352 11.99 2.49 19.45
CA LYS A 352 11.47 3.82 19.11
C LYS A 352 12.26 4.38 17.94
N VAL A 353 11.55 4.97 16.97
CA VAL A 353 12.16 5.64 15.82
C VAL A 353 12.99 6.82 16.33
N SER A 354 14.25 6.90 15.91
CA SER A 354 15.12 8.04 16.20
C SER A 354 14.85 9.20 15.22
N ALA A 355 15.30 10.42 15.57
CA ALA A 355 15.03 11.62 14.78
C ALA A 355 15.62 11.60 13.35
N ASP A 356 16.54 10.67 13.04
CA ASP A 356 17.24 10.64 11.77
C ASP A 356 16.65 9.57 10.83
N ASN A 357 16.17 10.00 9.67
CA ASN A 357 15.84 9.27 8.43
C ASN A 357 15.66 7.75 8.53
N ASN A 358 14.54 7.31 9.14
CA ASN A 358 14.15 5.92 9.13
C ASN A 358 13.18 5.66 7.97
N THR A 359 13.69 5.48 6.76
CA THR A 359 12.89 5.02 5.64
C THR A 359 12.71 3.50 5.74
N LEU A 360 11.47 3.07 5.86
CA LEU A 360 11.11 1.66 5.82
C LEU A 360 10.89 1.25 4.35
N PRO A 361 11.52 0.17 3.88
CA PRO A 361 11.26 -0.31 2.52
C PRO A 361 9.84 -0.86 2.37
N ALA A 362 9.36 -0.92 1.12
CA ALA A 362 8.09 -1.55 0.78
C ALA A 362 7.97 -2.98 1.35
N GLY A 363 6.76 -3.41 1.64
CA GLY A 363 6.48 -4.75 2.16
C GLY A 363 6.84 -4.93 3.63
N LYS A 364 7.03 -3.86 4.38
CA LYS A 364 7.32 -3.85 5.82
C LYS A 364 6.18 -3.25 6.63
N ALA A 365 6.33 -3.25 7.96
CA ALA A 365 5.42 -2.57 8.85
C ALA A 365 6.18 -1.95 10.04
N TYR A 366 5.61 -0.91 10.62
CA TYR A 366 6.06 -0.34 11.87
C TYR A 366 4.95 -0.38 12.92
N LEU A 367 5.30 -0.28 14.18
CA LEU A 367 4.35 -0.27 15.29
C LEU A 367 4.06 1.18 15.69
N GLN A 368 2.79 1.53 15.81
CA GLN A 368 2.31 2.85 16.23
C GLN A 368 1.49 2.73 17.50
N LEU A 369 1.91 3.40 18.56
CA LEU A 369 1.26 3.34 19.86
C LEU A 369 1.12 4.71 20.49
N THR A 370 -0.02 4.96 21.14
CA THR A 370 -0.18 6.07 22.09
C THR A 370 0.54 5.69 23.36
N THR A 371 1.80 6.13 23.55
CA THR A 371 2.63 5.79 24.70
C THR A 371 3.22 7.04 25.33
N SER A 372 3.59 6.92 26.61
CA SER A 372 4.40 7.96 27.25
C SER A 372 5.76 8.06 26.56
N SER A 373 6.30 9.26 26.47
CA SER A 373 7.56 9.59 25.76
C SER A 373 8.80 8.84 26.26
N THR A 374 8.71 8.11 27.37
CA THR A 374 9.84 7.42 28.03
C THR A 374 10.11 6.01 27.51
N THR A 375 9.16 5.37 26.83
CA THR A 375 9.33 4.01 26.30
C THR A 375 10.34 4.01 25.14
N ARG A 376 11.47 3.28 25.30
CA ARG A 376 12.54 3.20 24.31
C ARG A 376 12.45 1.95 23.44
N SER A 377 11.95 0.84 24.00
CA SER A 377 11.82 -0.44 23.31
C SER A 377 10.68 -1.27 23.90
N LEU A 378 10.10 -2.14 23.06
CA LEU A 378 9.01 -3.02 23.40
C LEU A 378 9.32 -4.43 22.93
N SER A 379 9.19 -5.41 23.83
CA SER A 379 9.22 -6.83 23.50
C SER A 379 7.84 -7.28 23.03
N PHE A 380 7.78 -8.42 22.34
CA PHE A 380 6.51 -9.02 21.91
C PHE A 380 6.56 -10.54 22.07
N SER A 381 5.37 -11.15 22.18
CA SER A 381 5.17 -12.59 22.14
C SER A 381 3.99 -12.93 21.23
N PHE A 382 4.04 -14.08 20.58
CA PHE A 382 2.89 -14.62 19.87
C PHE A 382 1.93 -15.28 20.85
N GLU A 383 0.63 -15.21 20.58
CA GLU A 383 -0.42 -15.71 21.44
C GLU A 383 -0.26 -17.20 21.78
N ASP A 384 0.18 -18.00 20.81
CA ASP A 384 0.40 -19.44 20.92
C ASP A 384 1.81 -19.83 21.38
N ASP A 385 2.70 -18.85 21.61
CA ASP A 385 4.00 -19.08 22.27
C ASP A 385 3.85 -19.27 23.78
N VAL A 386 2.65 -19.14 24.33
CA VAL A 386 2.37 -19.33 25.74
C VAL A 386 2.42 -20.83 26.11
N THR A 387 3.61 -21.39 26.10
CA THR A 387 3.90 -22.51 26.98
C THR A 387 4.03 -21.90 28.38
N GLY A 388 3.02 -22.01 29.20
CA GLY A 388 2.82 -21.64 30.61
C GLY A 388 3.99 -21.26 31.53
N ILE A 389 5.00 -20.57 31.04
CA ILE A 389 6.13 -20.07 31.81
C ILE A 389 6.23 -18.57 31.54
N ASP A 390 5.52 -17.78 32.33
CA ASP A 390 5.84 -16.37 32.47
C ASP A 390 7.23 -16.24 33.07
N THR A 391 8.20 -15.79 32.26
CA THR A 391 9.48 -15.32 32.79
C THR A 391 9.25 -13.99 33.48
N THR A 392 8.65 -14.02 34.64
CA THR A 392 8.58 -12.86 35.52
C THR A 392 9.99 -12.57 36.01
N THR A 393 10.53 -11.43 35.65
CA THR A 393 11.71 -10.85 36.31
C THR A 393 11.36 -10.72 37.77
N ILE A 394 12.02 -11.44 38.64
CA ILE A 394 11.83 -11.39 40.09
C ILE A 394 12.24 -10.00 40.54
N GLN A 395 11.27 -9.11 40.76
CA GLN A 395 11.45 -8.05 41.74
C GLN A 395 11.32 -8.74 43.12
N THR A 396 12.40 -8.76 43.84
CA THR A 396 12.46 -9.18 45.25
C THR A 396 11.51 -8.30 46.05
N GLN A 397 10.27 -8.74 46.24
CA GLN A 397 9.44 -8.36 47.34
C GLN A 397 9.24 -9.57 48.23
N THR A 398 9.83 -9.48 49.38
CA THR A 398 9.66 -10.35 50.54
C THR A 398 8.20 -10.30 51.01
N GLU A 399 7.40 -11.31 50.63
CA GLU A 399 6.23 -11.68 51.42
C GLU A 399 6.05 -13.21 51.29
N ASP A 400 6.18 -13.89 52.43
CA ASP A 400 5.89 -15.28 52.73
C ASP A 400 6.23 -16.32 51.64
N GLY A 401 7.50 -16.47 51.34
CA GLY A 401 8.04 -17.27 50.26
C GLY A 401 7.96 -18.78 50.43
N HIS A 402 6.76 -19.32 50.39
CA HIS A 402 6.61 -20.77 50.28
C HIS A 402 6.93 -21.20 48.82
N CYS A 403 8.02 -21.96 48.69
CA CYS A 403 8.46 -22.54 47.40
C CYS A 403 8.03 -24.00 47.32
N TYR A 404 7.37 -24.39 46.25
CA TYR A 404 6.93 -25.76 46.02
C TYR A 404 7.59 -26.31 44.74
N ASN A 405 7.94 -27.61 44.73
CA ASN A 405 8.33 -28.28 43.50
C ASN A 405 7.11 -28.56 42.62
N LEU A 406 7.34 -29.09 41.40
CA LEU A 406 6.25 -29.41 40.47
C LEU A 406 5.28 -30.50 40.94
N ALA A 407 5.66 -31.26 41.97
CA ALA A 407 4.80 -32.23 42.62
C ALA A 407 3.96 -31.65 43.76
N GLY A 408 4.04 -30.32 44.00
CA GLY A 408 3.29 -29.63 45.02
C GLY A 408 3.91 -29.76 46.44
N LEU A 409 5.13 -30.27 46.61
CA LEU A 409 5.80 -30.43 47.88
C LEU A 409 6.57 -29.14 48.20
N HIS A 410 6.41 -28.65 49.46
CA HIS A 410 7.15 -27.50 49.99
C HIS A 410 8.67 -27.77 50.05
N VAL A 411 9.46 -26.84 49.54
CA VAL A 411 10.93 -26.94 49.45
C VAL A 411 11.55 -25.77 50.22
N GLY A 412 12.33 -26.05 51.24
CA GLY A 412 12.87 -25.04 52.15
C GLY A 412 13.96 -24.13 51.55
N ASN A 413 14.66 -24.59 50.49
CA ASN A 413 15.64 -23.79 49.74
C ASN A 413 15.57 -24.16 48.27
N SER A 414 15.37 -23.20 47.38
CA SER A 414 15.36 -23.39 45.96
C SER A 414 16.78 -23.47 45.39
N THR A 415 17.22 -24.66 44.94
CA THR A 415 18.37 -24.82 44.07
C THR A 415 17.94 -24.58 42.61
N LYS A 416 18.90 -24.56 41.67
CA LYS A 416 18.58 -24.43 40.25
C LYS A 416 17.49 -25.42 39.85
N GLY A 417 16.39 -24.91 39.26
CA GLY A 417 15.26 -25.75 38.86
C GLY A 417 13.96 -24.97 38.62
N LEU A 418 12.90 -25.70 38.34
CA LEU A 418 11.55 -25.16 38.11
C LEU A 418 10.70 -25.36 39.36
N TYR A 419 10.12 -24.29 39.90
CA TYR A 419 9.38 -24.26 41.13
C TYR A 419 8.04 -23.52 40.99
N ILE A 420 7.14 -23.71 41.95
CA ILE A 420 5.94 -22.90 42.10
C ILE A 420 6.17 -21.99 43.34
N ILE A 421 6.26 -20.71 43.10
CA ILE A 421 6.42 -19.67 44.16
C ILE A 421 5.23 -18.73 44.07
N ASN A 422 4.51 -18.57 45.15
CA ASN A 422 3.28 -17.74 45.19
C ASN A 422 2.27 -18.09 44.10
N GLY A 423 2.09 -19.39 43.83
CA GLY A 423 1.15 -19.90 42.82
C GLY A 423 1.63 -19.78 41.38
N LYS A 424 2.86 -19.26 41.14
CA LYS A 424 3.43 -19.08 39.81
C LYS A 424 4.61 -20.01 39.55
N LYS A 425 4.77 -20.53 38.34
CA LYS A 425 5.94 -21.31 37.93
C LYS A 425 7.14 -20.41 37.75
N VAL A 426 8.24 -20.68 38.44
CA VAL A 426 9.46 -19.89 38.46
C VAL A 426 10.67 -20.76 38.17
N VAL A 427 11.55 -20.34 37.28
CA VAL A 427 12.85 -20.98 37.03
C VAL A 427 13.89 -20.29 37.90
N VAL A 428 14.49 -21.02 38.82
CA VAL A 428 15.67 -20.60 39.58
C VAL A 428 16.91 -21.03 38.82
N LYS A 429 17.77 -20.07 38.43
CA LYS A 429 18.98 -20.28 37.62
C LYS A 429 20.22 -20.52 38.51
#